data_1315f90c6df535d6d79cb2dafb198483
#
_entry.id   1315f90c6df535d6d79cb2dafb198483
#
_cell.length_a   1.000
_cell.length_b   1.000
_cell.length_c   1.000
_cell.angle_alpha   90.00
_cell.angle_beta   90.00
_cell.angle_gamma   90.00
#
_symmetry.space_group_name_H-M   'P 1'
#
loop_
_entity.id
_entity.type
_entity.pdbx_description
1 polymer ?
#
loop_
_entity_poly.entity_id
_entity_poly.type
_entity_poly.pdbx_seq_one_letter_code
_entity_poly.pdbx_strand_id
1 'polypeptide(L)'
;MRIKLKLIVGLSVLLFSVNIFAASKVHLDHANTDIFDEVSLQNGAKLFMNYCSGCHEISLMRYNRIAKDLNLTEEHVAKNLMFAGNKVGQAITTAMPEDAASKWFGGVPPDLSLVSRSKGTDWIYTYLRSFYDDEERIFGVNNTVLVNASMPDVLWSLRESQSESEFDNSVRDITNFLDYVGEPAKLIRLQLGKWVLLFLSILFILVYLLKKEYWKDVKYGIWRPRD
;
A
#
# COMPACT_ATOMS: atom_id res chain seq x y z
N MET A 1 -37.09 -15.25 -27.08
CA MET A 1 -35.79 -15.25 -27.76
C MET A 1 -34.92 -14.03 -27.41
N ARG A 2 -35.46 -12.80 -27.37
CA ARG A 2 -34.71 -11.56 -27.06
C ARG A 2 -34.08 -11.48 -25.63
N ILE A 3 -34.69 -12.11 -24.60
CA ILE A 3 -34.17 -12.08 -23.22
C ILE A 3 -32.95 -13.00 -23.07
N LYS A 4 -32.96 -14.19 -23.70
CA LYS A 4 -31.80 -15.11 -23.66
C LYS A 4 -30.58 -14.51 -24.37
N LEU A 5 -30.79 -13.77 -25.46
CA LEU A 5 -29.72 -13.10 -26.18
C LEU A 5 -29.09 -11.96 -25.36
N LYS A 6 -29.89 -11.16 -24.62
CA LYS A 6 -29.39 -10.10 -23.74
C LYS A 6 -28.61 -10.65 -22.55
N LEU A 7 -29.00 -11.81 -22.01
CA LEU A 7 -28.28 -12.49 -20.92
C LEU A 7 -26.94 -13.06 -21.40
N ILE A 8 -26.88 -13.62 -22.60
CA ILE A 8 -25.65 -14.15 -23.20
C ILE A 8 -24.67 -13.01 -23.53
N VAL A 9 -25.17 -11.89 -24.09
CA VAL A 9 -24.33 -10.71 -24.36
C VAL A 9 -23.85 -10.06 -23.06
N GLY A 10 -24.67 -9.98 -22.01
CA GLY A 10 -24.24 -9.49 -20.69
C GLY A 10 -23.19 -10.38 -20.03
N LEU A 11 -23.31 -11.69 -20.16
CA LEU A 11 -22.35 -12.65 -19.61
C LEU A 11 -21.04 -12.66 -20.39
N SER A 12 -21.08 -12.48 -21.72
CA SER A 12 -19.85 -12.39 -22.53
C SER A 12 -19.07 -11.09 -22.31
N VAL A 13 -19.75 -9.96 -22.03
CA VAL A 13 -19.07 -8.70 -21.64
C VAL A 13 -18.41 -8.82 -20.26
N LEU A 14 -18.98 -9.55 -19.31
CA LEU A 14 -18.37 -9.84 -18.01
C LEU A 14 -17.16 -10.76 -18.13
N LEU A 15 -17.14 -11.67 -19.08
CA LEU A 15 -16.01 -12.61 -19.29
C LEU A 15 -14.85 -11.98 -20.07
N PHE A 16 -15.06 -10.85 -20.76
CA PHE A 16 -14.03 -10.12 -21.49
C PHE A 16 -13.30 -9.05 -20.67
N SER A 17 -13.68 -8.84 -19.40
CA SER A 17 -12.87 -8.06 -18.45
C SER A 17 -11.62 -8.85 -18.00
N VAL A 18 -10.95 -9.52 -18.94
CA VAL A 18 -9.70 -10.23 -18.69
C VAL A 18 -8.58 -9.21 -18.58
N ASN A 19 -8.14 -9.01 -17.37
CA ASN A 19 -6.84 -8.54 -16.93
C ASN A 19 -5.84 -8.23 -18.06
N ILE A 20 -5.76 -6.97 -18.44
CA ILE A 20 -4.56 -6.45 -19.11
C ILE A 20 -3.52 -6.30 -17.98
N PHE A 21 -2.92 -7.42 -17.57
CA PHE A 21 -1.66 -7.39 -16.87
C PHE A 21 -0.62 -6.90 -17.87
N ALA A 22 -0.23 -5.63 -17.77
CA ALA A 22 1.01 -5.19 -18.36
C ALA A 22 2.12 -6.01 -17.70
N ALA A 23 2.58 -7.03 -18.40
CA ALA A 23 3.66 -7.89 -17.94
C ALA A 23 4.91 -7.02 -17.76
N SER A 24 5.29 -6.73 -16.52
CA SER A 24 6.61 -6.22 -16.24
C SER A 24 7.62 -7.29 -16.65
N LYS A 25 8.64 -6.91 -17.42
CA LYS A 25 9.69 -7.84 -17.88
C LYS A 25 10.58 -8.34 -16.73
N VAL A 26 10.38 -7.83 -15.51
CA VAL A 26 11.21 -8.13 -14.34
C VAL A 26 10.40 -9.04 -13.42
N HIS A 27 11.02 -10.15 -12.99
CA HIS A 27 10.45 -11.00 -11.93
C HIS A 27 10.45 -10.24 -10.63
N LEU A 28 9.32 -10.24 -9.93
CA LEU A 28 9.17 -9.62 -8.61
C LEU A 28 9.04 -10.70 -7.55
N ASP A 29 9.84 -10.58 -6.50
CA ASP A 29 9.76 -11.45 -5.33
C ASP A 29 8.57 -11.05 -4.45
N HIS A 30 7.92 -12.03 -3.83
CA HIS A 30 6.79 -11.77 -2.94
C HIS A 30 7.25 -11.24 -1.59
N ALA A 31 6.79 -10.04 -1.24
CA ALA A 31 7.11 -9.37 0.03
C ALA A 31 6.46 -10.06 1.24
N ASN A 32 5.32 -10.75 1.04
CA ASN A 32 4.54 -11.40 2.10
C ASN A 32 4.27 -10.46 3.29
N THR A 33 3.82 -9.23 3.00
CA THR A 33 3.50 -8.23 4.03
C THR A 33 2.26 -8.64 4.83
N ASP A 34 2.32 -8.39 6.14
CA ASP A 34 1.17 -8.49 7.04
C ASP A 34 1.06 -7.23 7.90
N ILE A 35 0.09 -6.39 7.60
CA ILE A 35 -0.13 -5.14 8.35
C ILE A 35 -0.64 -5.35 9.78
N PHE A 36 -0.97 -6.58 10.18
CA PHE A 36 -1.33 -6.92 11.56
C PHE A 36 -0.12 -7.40 12.37
N ASP A 37 1.03 -7.61 11.74
CA ASP A 37 2.30 -7.88 12.43
C ASP A 37 2.87 -6.56 12.98
N GLU A 38 2.48 -6.23 14.21
CA GLU A 38 2.88 -4.99 14.89
C GLU A 38 4.40 -4.88 15.05
N VAL A 39 5.08 -5.99 15.32
CA VAL A 39 6.55 -6.02 15.48
C VAL A 39 7.23 -5.66 14.17
N SER A 40 6.79 -6.23 13.07
CA SER A 40 7.28 -5.91 11.73
C SER A 40 7.03 -4.43 11.38
N LEU A 41 5.84 -3.90 11.71
CA LEU A 41 5.51 -2.48 11.47
C LEU A 41 6.38 -1.54 12.30
N GLN A 42 6.63 -1.84 13.58
CA GLN A 42 7.50 -1.04 14.44
C GLN A 42 8.95 -1.05 13.96
N ASN A 43 9.48 -2.23 13.58
CA ASN A 43 10.81 -2.36 12.97
C ASN A 43 10.89 -1.62 11.65
N GLY A 44 9.89 -1.77 10.78
CA GLY A 44 9.81 -1.07 9.51
C GLY A 44 9.78 0.45 9.68
N ALA A 45 9.02 0.96 10.64
CA ALA A 45 9.00 2.39 10.98
C ALA A 45 10.39 2.87 11.43
N LYS A 46 11.05 2.12 12.31
CA LYS A 46 12.41 2.42 12.76
C LYS A 46 13.40 2.46 11.59
N LEU A 47 13.38 1.44 10.74
CA LEU A 47 14.28 1.35 9.57
C LEU A 47 13.98 2.47 8.57
N PHE A 48 12.72 2.76 8.29
CA PHE A 48 12.34 3.87 7.41
C PHE A 48 12.87 5.21 7.92
N MET A 49 12.69 5.50 9.20
CA MET A 49 13.17 6.76 9.79
C MET A 49 14.70 6.87 9.76
N ASN A 50 15.43 5.77 9.89
CA ASN A 50 16.89 5.79 9.89
C ASN A 50 17.52 5.81 8.49
N TYR A 51 16.89 5.17 7.50
CA TYR A 51 17.51 4.97 6.18
C TYR A 51 16.82 5.72 5.04
N CYS A 52 15.52 6.06 5.19
CA CYS A 52 14.73 6.62 4.10
C CYS A 52 14.32 8.08 4.33
N SER A 53 13.97 8.45 5.57
CA SER A 53 13.35 9.75 5.89
C SER A 53 14.29 10.95 5.68
N GLY A 54 15.61 10.71 5.59
CA GLY A 54 16.58 11.76 5.25
C GLY A 54 16.38 12.33 3.84
N CYS A 55 15.83 11.54 2.93
CA CYS A 55 15.61 11.91 1.54
C CYS A 55 14.13 11.86 1.12
N HIS A 56 13.36 10.92 1.67
CA HIS A 56 11.97 10.70 1.33
C HIS A 56 11.04 11.16 2.44
N GLU A 57 9.92 11.75 2.06
CA GLU A 57 8.82 12.03 2.96
C GLU A 57 7.70 11.00 2.84
N ILE A 58 6.85 10.95 3.84
CA ILE A 58 5.54 10.31 3.84
C ILE A 58 4.54 11.35 4.36
N SER A 59 4.32 12.39 3.57
CA SER A 59 3.63 13.62 3.96
C SER A 59 2.15 13.41 4.33
N LEU A 60 1.54 12.30 3.88
CA LEU A 60 0.16 11.92 4.25
C LEU A 60 0.08 11.20 5.61
N MET A 61 1.23 10.90 6.24
CA MET A 61 1.31 10.26 7.54
C MET A 61 1.76 11.26 8.61
N ARG A 62 1.23 11.12 9.83
CA ARG A 62 1.61 11.92 10.99
C ARG A 62 2.25 11.04 12.06
N TYR A 63 3.19 11.59 12.83
CA TYR A 63 3.86 10.85 13.91
C TYR A 63 2.89 10.34 14.99
N ASN A 64 1.89 11.14 15.40
CA ASN A 64 0.88 10.69 16.37
C ASN A 64 -0.02 9.58 15.84
N ARG A 65 -0.19 9.48 14.50
CA ARG A 65 -0.93 8.38 13.89
C ARG A 65 -0.12 7.08 14.00
N ILE A 66 1.19 7.13 13.73
CA ILE A 66 2.08 5.98 13.93
C ILE A 66 2.08 5.56 15.40
N ALA A 67 2.20 6.52 16.34
CA ALA A 67 2.14 6.23 17.77
C ALA A 67 0.89 5.43 18.13
N LYS A 68 -0.28 5.92 17.71
CA LYS A 68 -1.56 5.28 18.01
C LYS A 68 -1.73 3.91 17.37
N ASP A 69 -1.42 3.79 16.08
CA ASP A 69 -1.71 2.57 15.31
C ASP A 69 -0.72 1.43 15.61
N LEU A 70 0.52 1.77 16.05
CA LEU A 70 1.58 0.82 16.36
C LEU A 70 1.81 0.64 17.88
N ASN A 71 0.84 1.02 18.71
CA ASN A 71 0.91 0.87 20.18
C ASN A 71 2.16 1.50 20.81
N LEU A 72 2.67 2.59 20.23
CA LEU A 72 3.80 3.34 20.76
C LEU A 72 3.31 4.56 21.55
N THR A 73 4.06 4.97 22.58
CA THR A 73 3.78 6.25 23.23
C THR A 73 4.27 7.41 22.34
N GLU A 74 3.58 8.55 22.41
CA GLU A 74 4.02 9.75 21.69
C GLU A 74 5.42 10.20 22.10
N GLU A 75 5.80 10.00 23.37
CA GLU A 75 7.15 10.26 23.89
C GLU A 75 8.18 9.35 23.20
N HIS A 76 7.86 8.07 23.06
CA HIS A 76 8.74 7.12 22.36
C HIS A 76 8.95 7.51 20.89
N VAL A 77 7.86 7.87 20.20
CA VAL A 77 7.93 8.34 18.80
C VAL A 77 8.73 9.64 18.70
N ALA A 78 8.47 10.62 19.59
CA ALA A 78 9.18 11.89 19.59
C ALA A 78 10.70 11.70 19.80
N LYS A 79 11.09 10.79 20.68
CA LYS A 79 12.50 10.55 21.01
C LYS A 79 13.25 9.73 19.97
N ASN A 80 12.57 8.74 19.34
CA ASN A 80 13.26 7.70 18.56
C ASN A 80 12.94 7.72 17.06
N LEU A 81 11.86 8.38 16.63
CA LEU A 81 11.40 8.38 15.25
C LEU A 81 11.27 9.79 14.63
N MET A 82 11.35 10.87 15.41
CA MET A 82 11.21 12.23 14.91
C MET A 82 12.57 12.89 14.71
N PHE A 83 13.15 12.75 13.52
CA PHE A 83 14.44 13.39 13.23
C PHE A 83 14.30 14.76 12.55
N ALA A 84 13.22 14.99 11.80
CA ALA A 84 12.97 16.26 11.10
C ALA A 84 11.75 17.05 11.62
N GLY A 85 11.02 16.51 12.59
CA GLY A 85 9.80 17.12 13.13
C GLY A 85 9.99 17.76 14.50
N ASN A 86 9.11 18.72 14.84
CA ASN A 86 9.10 19.41 16.15
C ASN A 86 7.86 19.06 17.00
N LYS A 87 6.81 18.48 16.39
CA LYS A 87 5.55 18.15 17.06
C LYS A 87 5.01 16.81 16.54
N VAL A 88 4.56 15.96 17.44
CA VAL A 88 4.01 14.63 17.07
C VAL A 88 2.76 14.69 16.18
N GLY A 89 2.01 15.77 16.19
CA GLY A 89 0.89 16.00 15.27
C GLY A 89 1.29 16.45 13.86
N GLN A 90 2.58 16.66 13.60
CA GLN A 90 3.11 17.09 12.31
C GLN A 90 3.15 15.95 11.32
N ALA A 91 3.03 16.26 10.01
CA ALA A 91 3.31 15.34 8.93
C ALA A 91 4.79 14.94 8.91
N ILE A 92 5.09 13.76 8.39
CA ILE A 92 6.45 13.24 8.27
C ILE A 92 7.03 13.71 6.95
N THR A 93 7.83 14.77 7.03
CA THR A 93 8.51 15.40 5.90
C THR A 93 10.02 15.20 6.02
N THR A 94 10.72 15.27 4.89
CA THR A 94 12.18 15.29 4.87
C THR A 94 12.73 16.67 5.26
N ALA A 95 13.94 16.71 5.80
CA ALA A 95 14.68 17.94 6.04
C ALA A 95 15.49 18.39 4.79
N MET A 96 15.53 17.59 3.74
CA MET A 96 16.28 17.89 2.51
C MET A 96 15.57 18.97 1.69
N PRO A 97 16.22 20.11 1.40
CA PRO A 97 15.66 21.12 0.52
C PRO A 97 15.53 20.61 -0.93
N GLU A 98 14.42 20.91 -1.60
CA GLU A 98 14.14 20.45 -2.96
C GLU A 98 15.20 20.89 -3.99
N ASP A 99 15.73 22.10 -3.85
CA ASP A 99 16.77 22.64 -4.73
C ASP A 99 18.10 21.90 -4.57
N ALA A 100 18.44 21.49 -3.35
CA ALA A 100 19.61 20.67 -3.07
C ALA A 100 19.40 19.23 -3.60
N ALA A 101 18.23 18.63 -3.34
CA ALA A 101 17.88 17.32 -3.84
C ALA A 101 17.98 17.24 -5.37
N SER A 102 17.43 18.22 -6.08
CA SER A 102 17.48 18.29 -7.54
C SER A 102 18.91 18.37 -8.09
N LYS A 103 19.80 19.08 -7.38
CA LYS A 103 21.22 19.18 -7.76
C LYS A 103 22.01 17.90 -7.50
N TRP A 104 21.71 17.21 -6.40
CA TRP A 104 22.46 16.01 -5.98
C TRP A 104 22.02 14.74 -6.71
N PHE A 105 20.72 14.62 -6.95
CA PHE A 105 20.11 13.38 -7.49
C PHE A 105 19.55 13.54 -8.91
N GLY A 106 19.60 14.76 -9.47
CA GLY A 106 18.97 15.03 -10.77
C GLY A 106 17.44 15.16 -10.71
N GLY A 107 16.85 15.11 -9.52
CA GLY A 107 15.42 15.23 -9.26
C GLY A 107 15.12 15.14 -7.76
N VAL A 108 13.93 15.58 -7.36
CA VAL A 108 13.48 15.49 -5.97
C VAL A 108 13.08 14.04 -5.68
N PRO A 109 13.59 13.41 -4.59
CA PRO A 109 13.12 12.09 -4.17
C PRO A 109 11.60 12.10 -3.96
N PRO A 110 10.88 11.11 -4.48
CA PRO A 110 9.42 11.10 -4.41
C PRO A 110 8.91 10.89 -2.98
N ASP A 111 7.72 11.45 -2.70
CA ASP A 111 6.93 11.12 -1.51
C ASP A 111 6.51 9.65 -1.57
N LEU A 112 6.80 8.89 -0.51
CA LEU A 112 6.52 7.46 -0.41
C LEU A 112 5.16 7.14 0.23
N SER A 113 4.34 8.15 0.56
CA SER A 113 3.03 7.94 1.19
C SER A 113 2.14 6.92 0.47
N LEU A 114 2.17 6.91 -0.86
CA LEU A 114 1.32 6.04 -1.69
C LEU A 114 2.12 5.09 -2.58
N VAL A 115 3.40 4.90 -2.33
CA VAL A 115 4.26 4.05 -3.19
C VAL A 115 3.78 2.60 -3.23
N SER A 116 3.34 2.04 -2.10
CA SER A 116 2.79 0.68 -2.04
C SER A 116 1.49 0.52 -2.83
N ARG A 117 0.71 1.60 -2.99
CA ARG A 117 -0.53 1.62 -3.78
C ARG A 117 -0.27 1.76 -5.27
N SER A 118 0.77 2.50 -5.64
CA SER A 118 1.10 2.80 -7.04
C SER A 118 1.99 1.74 -7.69
N LYS A 119 2.95 1.19 -6.96
CA LYS A 119 3.91 0.20 -7.46
C LYS A 119 3.61 -1.21 -6.97
N GLY A 120 3.01 -1.37 -5.80
CA GLY A 120 2.82 -2.64 -5.11
C GLY A 120 3.96 -2.97 -4.15
N THR A 121 3.65 -3.83 -3.17
CA THR A 121 4.60 -4.26 -2.13
C THR A 121 5.73 -5.11 -2.71
N ASP A 122 5.42 -6.04 -3.63
CA ASP A 122 6.41 -6.92 -4.27
C ASP A 122 7.43 -6.10 -5.08
N TRP A 123 6.99 -5.02 -5.72
CA TRP A 123 7.89 -4.12 -6.43
C TRP A 123 8.86 -3.40 -5.47
N ILE A 124 8.37 -2.88 -4.34
CA ILE A 124 9.21 -2.18 -3.34
C ILE A 124 10.22 -3.16 -2.76
N TYR A 125 9.76 -4.34 -2.36
CA TYR A 125 10.60 -5.38 -1.78
C TYR A 125 11.72 -5.81 -2.72
N THR A 126 11.38 -6.09 -3.98
CA THR A 126 12.37 -6.49 -4.98
C THR A 126 13.32 -5.32 -5.31
N TYR A 127 12.79 -4.10 -5.44
CA TYR A 127 13.58 -2.90 -5.71
C TYR A 127 14.67 -2.69 -4.66
N LEU A 128 14.33 -2.73 -3.37
CA LEU A 128 15.29 -2.48 -2.29
C LEU A 128 16.36 -3.57 -2.17
N ARG A 129 16.12 -4.77 -2.70
CA ARG A 129 17.04 -5.91 -2.68
C ARG A 129 17.93 -6.01 -3.92
N SER A 130 17.58 -5.35 -5.00
CA SER A 130 18.14 -5.60 -6.33
C SER A 130 19.13 -4.53 -6.82
N PHE A 131 19.76 -3.82 -5.90
CA PHE A 131 20.91 -2.97 -6.22
C PHE A 131 22.15 -3.80 -6.52
N TYR A 132 22.91 -3.37 -7.52
CA TYR A 132 24.18 -3.97 -7.94
C TYR A 132 25.19 -2.88 -8.32
N ASP A 133 26.49 -3.21 -8.27
CA ASP A 133 27.57 -2.30 -8.61
C ASP A 133 27.57 -1.97 -10.11
N ASP A 134 27.67 -0.68 -10.42
CA ASP A 134 27.68 -0.15 -11.79
C ASP A 134 28.52 1.14 -11.82
N GLU A 135 29.79 1.02 -12.23
CA GLU A 135 30.77 2.12 -12.27
C GLU A 135 30.38 3.26 -13.22
N GLU A 136 29.47 3.01 -14.18
CA GLU A 136 28.98 4.02 -15.11
C GLU A 136 27.98 4.98 -14.45
N ARG A 137 27.50 4.67 -13.25
CA ARG A 137 26.53 5.46 -12.51
C ARG A 137 27.18 6.41 -11.51
N ILE A 138 26.52 7.56 -11.28
CA ILE A 138 27.04 8.62 -10.39
C ILE A 138 27.31 8.09 -8.96
N PHE A 139 26.46 7.19 -8.46
CA PHE A 139 26.61 6.61 -7.12
C PHE A 139 27.26 5.23 -7.13
N GLY A 140 27.82 4.79 -8.26
CA GLY A 140 28.47 3.49 -8.39
C GLY A 140 27.53 2.29 -8.34
N VAL A 141 26.20 2.50 -8.39
CA VAL A 141 25.20 1.45 -8.28
C VAL A 141 24.05 1.66 -9.27
N ASN A 142 23.41 0.56 -9.66
CA ASN A 142 22.21 0.53 -10.48
C ASN A 142 21.21 -0.46 -9.90
N ASN A 143 20.02 -0.58 -10.49
CA ASN A 143 18.96 -1.43 -9.96
C ASN A 143 18.32 -2.24 -11.08
N THR A 144 18.03 -3.53 -10.85
CA THR A 144 17.45 -4.42 -11.86
C THR A 144 15.97 -4.16 -12.12
N VAL A 145 15.25 -3.65 -11.12
CA VAL A 145 13.81 -3.35 -11.21
C VAL A 145 13.56 -1.98 -11.85
N LEU A 146 14.41 -1.01 -11.51
CA LEU A 146 14.38 0.34 -12.06
C LEU A 146 15.76 0.72 -12.59
N VAL A 147 16.02 0.34 -13.83
CA VAL A 147 17.29 0.64 -14.50
C VAL A 147 17.51 2.15 -14.55
N ASN A 148 18.73 2.58 -14.26
CA ASN A 148 19.13 3.99 -14.19
C ASN A 148 18.49 4.77 -13.04
N ALA A 149 18.14 4.12 -11.92
CA ALA A 149 17.68 4.79 -10.73
C ALA A 149 18.73 5.80 -10.24
N SER A 150 18.29 7.00 -9.88
CA SER A 150 19.15 8.02 -9.27
C SER A 150 19.29 7.86 -7.75
N MET A 151 18.62 6.90 -7.15
CA MET A 151 18.71 6.55 -5.74
C MET A 151 19.99 5.72 -5.51
N PRO A 152 20.85 6.08 -4.55
CA PRO A 152 21.95 5.22 -4.11
C PRO A 152 21.43 4.00 -3.35
N ASP A 153 22.26 2.95 -3.21
CA ASP A 153 21.94 1.83 -2.32
C ASP A 153 22.08 2.25 -0.85
N VAL A 154 21.00 2.75 -0.27
CA VAL A 154 20.99 3.24 1.12
C VAL A 154 21.02 2.11 2.15
N LEU A 155 20.75 0.87 1.74
CA LEU A 155 20.74 -0.31 2.61
C LEU A 155 22.01 -1.15 2.52
N TRP A 156 23.05 -0.71 1.79
CA TRP A 156 24.30 -1.46 1.63
C TRP A 156 24.93 -1.88 2.95
N SER A 157 24.91 -0.99 3.96
CA SER A 157 25.49 -1.28 5.28
C SER A 157 24.73 -2.37 6.04
N LEU A 158 23.41 -2.44 5.89
CA LEU A 158 22.59 -3.52 6.44
C LEU A 158 22.89 -4.84 5.71
N ARG A 159 23.01 -4.79 4.39
CA ARG A 159 23.33 -5.97 3.57
C ARG A 159 24.66 -6.58 3.92
N GLU A 160 25.69 -5.77 4.21
CA GLU A 160 26.99 -6.25 4.59
C GLU A 160 27.07 -6.74 6.05
N SER A 161 26.29 -6.16 6.95
CA SER A 161 26.35 -6.48 8.37
C SER A 161 25.41 -7.59 8.82
N GLN A 162 24.43 -7.96 8.01
CA GLN A 162 23.40 -8.95 8.30
C GLN A 162 23.59 -10.20 7.44
N SER A 163 23.07 -11.34 7.90
CA SER A 163 22.86 -12.49 7.03
C SER A 163 21.80 -12.17 5.96
N GLU A 164 21.80 -12.91 4.86
CA GLU A 164 20.82 -12.73 3.76
C GLU A 164 19.38 -12.76 4.28
N SER A 165 19.08 -13.73 5.17
CA SER A 165 17.73 -13.84 5.75
C SER A 165 17.36 -12.69 6.68
N GLU A 166 18.29 -12.13 7.43
CA GLU A 166 18.06 -10.95 8.29
C GLU A 166 17.86 -9.70 7.45
N PHE A 167 18.66 -9.53 6.38
CA PHE A 167 18.50 -8.45 5.44
C PHE A 167 17.13 -8.53 4.74
N ASP A 168 16.73 -9.69 4.27
CA ASP A 168 15.42 -9.92 3.66
C ASP A 168 14.27 -9.58 4.62
N ASN A 169 14.38 -9.94 5.89
CA ASN A 169 13.42 -9.56 6.91
C ASN A 169 13.41 -8.05 7.14
N SER A 170 14.57 -7.39 7.17
CA SER A 170 14.66 -5.93 7.32
C SER A 170 13.97 -5.20 6.16
N VAL A 171 14.19 -5.65 4.93
CA VAL A 171 13.53 -5.08 3.74
C VAL A 171 12.03 -5.38 3.73
N ARG A 172 11.62 -6.58 4.16
CA ARG A 172 10.20 -6.93 4.33
C ARG A 172 9.54 -6.01 5.35
N ASP A 173 10.17 -5.73 6.48
CA ASP A 173 9.63 -4.86 7.53
C ASP A 173 9.46 -3.43 7.02
N ILE A 174 10.42 -2.87 6.28
CA ILE A 174 10.29 -1.58 5.61
C ILE A 174 9.11 -1.60 4.63
N THR A 175 8.99 -2.64 3.82
CA THR A 175 7.92 -2.80 2.83
C THR A 175 6.56 -2.91 3.50
N ASN A 176 6.47 -3.67 4.60
CA ASN A 176 5.26 -3.81 5.40
C ASN A 176 4.82 -2.48 6.02
N PHE A 177 5.77 -1.70 6.54
CA PHE A 177 5.49 -0.35 7.02
C PHE A 177 4.97 0.56 5.91
N LEU A 178 5.55 0.52 4.72
CA LEU A 178 5.07 1.28 3.56
C LEU A 178 3.70 0.80 3.05
N ASP A 179 3.36 -0.49 3.18
CA ASP A 179 2.00 -0.99 2.92
C ASP A 179 0.98 -0.39 3.91
N TYR A 180 1.33 -0.38 5.19
CA TYR A 180 0.53 0.30 6.21
C TYR A 180 0.39 1.80 5.94
N VAL A 181 1.48 2.51 5.63
CA VAL A 181 1.46 3.95 5.30
C VAL A 181 0.55 4.25 4.11
N GLY A 182 0.56 3.38 3.10
CA GLY A 182 -0.28 3.54 1.90
C GLY A 182 -1.78 3.41 2.15
N GLU A 183 -2.21 2.73 3.21
CA GLU A 183 -3.62 2.61 3.64
C GLU A 183 -3.74 2.30 5.13
N PRO A 184 -3.53 3.26 6.04
CA PRO A 184 -3.64 3.01 7.49
C PRO A 184 -5.04 2.59 7.92
N ALA A 185 -6.07 2.99 7.17
CA ALA A 185 -7.44 2.58 7.42
C ALA A 185 -7.70 1.09 7.16
N LYS A 186 -6.81 0.38 6.45
CA LYS A 186 -6.91 -1.06 6.15
C LYS A 186 -7.00 -1.90 7.44
N LEU A 187 -6.30 -1.50 8.51
CA LEU A 187 -6.38 -2.13 9.83
C LEU A 187 -7.83 -2.19 10.35
N ILE A 188 -8.54 -1.07 10.30
CA ILE A 188 -9.94 -0.99 10.77
C ILE A 188 -10.89 -1.54 9.71
N ARG A 189 -10.67 -1.23 8.44
CA ARG A 189 -11.53 -1.63 7.33
C ARG A 189 -11.69 -3.14 7.23
N LEU A 190 -10.61 -3.90 7.37
CA LEU A 190 -10.67 -5.36 7.31
C LEU A 190 -11.40 -5.97 8.51
N GLN A 191 -11.28 -5.37 9.70
CA GLN A 191 -12.00 -5.82 10.88
C GLN A 191 -13.50 -5.50 10.80
N LEU A 192 -13.85 -4.26 10.41
CA LEU A 192 -15.23 -3.80 10.31
C LEU A 192 -15.94 -4.42 9.10
N GLY A 193 -15.22 -4.64 8.00
CA GLY A 193 -15.79 -5.12 6.73
C GLY A 193 -16.58 -6.43 6.85
N LYS A 194 -16.15 -7.35 7.71
CA LYS A 194 -16.87 -8.60 7.99
C LYS A 194 -18.29 -8.36 8.52
N TRP A 195 -18.43 -7.44 9.45
CA TRP A 195 -19.72 -7.07 10.03
C TRP A 195 -20.61 -6.32 9.05
N VAL A 196 -20.02 -5.42 8.27
CA VAL A 196 -20.73 -4.71 7.20
C VAL A 196 -21.26 -5.69 6.15
N LEU A 197 -20.48 -6.64 5.70
CA LEU A 197 -20.90 -7.65 4.74
C LEU A 197 -22.01 -8.55 5.32
N LEU A 198 -21.92 -8.95 6.58
CA LEU A 198 -22.98 -9.70 7.26
C LEU A 198 -24.28 -8.91 7.30
N PHE A 199 -24.24 -7.65 7.74
CA PHE A 199 -25.41 -6.76 7.78
C PHE A 199 -26.03 -6.60 6.40
N LEU A 200 -25.22 -6.30 5.38
CA LEU A 200 -25.69 -6.13 4.01
C LEU A 200 -26.33 -7.41 3.44
N SER A 201 -25.79 -8.59 3.81
CA SER A 201 -26.35 -9.88 3.39
C SER A 201 -27.74 -10.10 3.99
N ILE A 202 -27.92 -9.82 5.26
CA ILE A 202 -29.22 -9.90 5.94
C ILE A 202 -30.21 -8.91 5.31
N LEU A 203 -29.78 -7.64 5.15
CA LEU A 203 -30.58 -6.60 4.54
C LEU A 203 -31.00 -6.99 3.11
N PHE A 204 -30.07 -7.52 2.33
CA PHE A 204 -30.37 -7.99 0.96
C PHE A 204 -31.47 -9.07 0.94
N ILE A 205 -31.40 -10.04 1.85
CA ILE A 205 -32.42 -11.09 1.94
C ILE A 205 -33.79 -10.49 2.25
N LEU A 206 -33.87 -9.58 3.24
CA LEU A 206 -35.11 -8.93 3.62
C LEU A 206 -35.71 -8.09 2.47
N VAL A 207 -34.89 -7.30 1.83
CA VAL A 207 -35.30 -6.47 0.67
C VAL A 207 -35.70 -7.35 -0.51
N TYR A 208 -35.00 -8.45 -0.74
CA TYR A 208 -35.34 -9.41 -1.79
C TYR A 208 -36.68 -10.07 -1.55
N LEU A 209 -36.97 -10.51 -0.31
CA LEU A 209 -38.25 -11.08 0.07
C LEU A 209 -39.39 -10.04 -0.08
N LEU A 210 -39.16 -8.81 0.39
CA LEU A 210 -40.08 -7.72 0.25
C LEU A 210 -40.37 -7.40 -1.24
N LYS A 211 -39.34 -7.29 -2.06
CA LYS A 211 -39.47 -7.14 -3.52
C LYS A 211 -40.31 -8.27 -4.11
N LYS A 212 -40.02 -9.53 -3.72
CA LYS A 212 -40.75 -10.68 -4.24
C LYS A 212 -42.22 -10.59 -3.94
N GLU A 213 -42.62 -10.15 -2.73
CA GLU A 213 -44.00 -10.01 -2.33
C GLU A 213 -44.69 -8.84 -3.06
N TYR A 214 -44.08 -7.64 -3.08
CA TYR A 214 -44.66 -6.49 -3.80
C TYR A 214 -44.84 -6.71 -5.31
N TRP A 215 -43.91 -7.46 -5.93
CA TRP A 215 -44.01 -7.71 -7.38
C TRP A 215 -44.85 -8.94 -7.74
N LYS A 216 -45.34 -9.68 -6.78
CA LYS A 216 -46.17 -10.87 -6.98
C LYS A 216 -47.44 -10.52 -7.73
N ASP A 217 -48.14 -9.49 -7.30
CA ASP A 217 -49.42 -9.06 -7.89
C ASP A 217 -49.22 -8.52 -9.30
N VAL A 218 -48.17 -7.74 -9.53
CA VAL A 218 -47.86 -7.22 -10.86
C VAL A 218 -47.48 -8.35 -11.83
N LYS A 219 -46.73 -9.35 -11.36
CA LYS A 219 -46.19 -10.44 -12.18
C LYS A 219 -47.25 -11.47 -12.55
N TYR A 220 -48.23 -11.70 -11.66
CA TYR A 220 -49.27 -12.70 -11.84
C TYR A 220 -50.66 -12.09 -12.18
N GLY A 221 -50.73 -10.79 -12.47
CA GLY A 221 -51.95 -10.14 -12.97
C GLY A 221 -53.06 -9.95 -11.93
N ILE A 222 -52.74 -10.03 -10.65
CA ILE A 222 -53.74 -9.91 -9.54
C ILE A 222 -53.91 -8.44 -9.11
N TRP A 223 -53.04 -7.53 -9.61
CA TRP A 223 -53.07 -6.12 -9.25
C TRP A 223 -54.30 -5.43 -9.83
N ARG A 224 -55.18 -4.95 -8.96
CA ARG A 224 -56.27 -4.02 -9.31
C ARG A 224 -55.93 -2.65 -8.74
N PRO A 225 -55.97 -1.55 -9.56
CA PRO A 225 -55.86 -0.21 -9.00
C PRO A 225 -57.00 -0.04 -7.97
N ARG A 226 -56.73 0.56 -6.82
CA ARG A 226 -57.77 1.04 -5.92
C ARG A 226 -58.29 2.33 -6.55
N ASP A 227 -59.57 2.34 -6.86
CA ASP A 227 -60.32 3.54 -7.25
C ASP A 227 -60.31 4.56 -6.11
#